data_54a59c0f4877815adc972110c18defb7
#
_entry.id   54a59c0f4877815adc972110c18defb7
#
_cell.length_a   1.000
_cell.length_b   1.000
_cell.length_c   1.000
_cell.angle_alpha   90.00
_cell.angle_beta   90.00
_cell.angle_gamma   90.00
#
_symmetry.space_group_name_H-M   'P 1'
#
loop_
_entity.id
_entity.type
_entity.pdbx_description
1 polymer ?
#
loop_
_entity_poly.entity_id
_entity_poly.type
_entity_poly.pdbx_seq_one_letter_code
_entity_poly.pdbx_strand_id
1 'polypeptide(L)'
;MRNAIIMAAGQGTRMKSTLSKVMHPIIDRPMLGYIVDALRAVHVERILIVVGYQAQSIQDAFSDCEFALQEPQLGTGHAIMQCKQLADAKGDTLIINGDGPCIQPETLEKLFQANQDASLTLLSAVLEDGAHYGRIVRDENGNVLSIVEAKDCTPEQREIREINAGMYCFKNEDLFAHIDDLQPNNAQNEYYLTDMVSILANLGKKVNACVIEDRDEVMGINDCVELNKAYVWMRNHINTGWMKQGVQIVDPLRTVIGKDVKIGHDVIIHPNVEILGETEIGDFVEILPGSYIKDAVIGDHAMIDSSKVVSTRVEANQSVGPMAYLHSG
;
A
#
# COMPACT_ATOMS: atom_id res chain seq x y z
N MET A 1 9.02 -18.09 7.92
CA MET A 1 8.32 -17.91 6.64
C MET A 1 7.33 -16.79 6.78
N ARG A 2 7.28 -15.87 5.82
CA ARG A 2 6.32 -14.76 5.77
C ARG A 2 5.45 -14.93 4.54
N ASN A 3 4.14 -14.91 4.75
CA ASN A 3 3.15 -14.96 3.68
C ASN A 3 2.33 -13.67 3.71
N ALA A 4 1.68 -13.32 2.61
CA ALA A 4 0.73 -12.22 2.58
C ALA A 4 -0.50 -12.57 1.74
N ILE A 5 -1.64 -12.03 2.15
CA ILE A 5 -2.89 -12.03 1.40
C ILE A 5 -3.29 -10.59 1.17
N ILE A 6 -3.46 -10.20 -0.09
CA ILE A 6 -3.95 -8.88 -0.46
C ILE A 6 -5.40 -9.00 -0.89
N MET A 7 -6.31 -8.31 -0.23
CA MET A 7 -7.73 -8.30 -0.57
C MET A 7 -8.01 -7.26 -1.67
N ALA A 8 -8.19 -7.72 -2.90
CA ALA A 8 -8.36 -6.88 -4.10
C ALA A 8 -9.61 -7.22 -4.93
N ALA A 9 -10.58 -7.98 -4.37
CA ALA A 9 -11.76 -8.45 -5.09
C ALA A 9 -12.85 -7.40 -5.29
N GLY A 10 -12.81 -6.27 -4.58
CA GLY A 10 -13.86 -5.26 -4.56
C GLY A 10 -14.08 -4.55 -5.90
N GLN A 11 -15.35 -4.25 -6.25
CA GLN A 11 -15.70 -3.56 -7.50
C GLN A 11 -15.28 -2.09 -7.54
N GLY A 12 -15.15 -1.41 -6.39
CA GLY A 12 -14.74 0.00 -6.33
C GLY A 12 -15.69 0.97 -7.04
N THR A 13 -17.00 0.77 -6.93
CA THR A 13 -18.03 1.53 -7.65
C THR A 13 -17.96 3.05 -7.47
N ARG A 14 -17.43 3.51 -6.33
CA ARG A 14 -17.22 4.94 -6.03
C ARG A 14 -16.16 5.62 -6.91
N MET A 15 -15.25 4.85 -7.51
CA MET A 15 -14.26 5.36 -8.48
C MET A 15 -14.90 5.80 -9.80
N LYS A 16 -16.11 5.33 -10.11
CA LYS A 16 -16.84 5.61 -11.37
C LYS A 16 -15.98 5.36 -12.62
N SER A 17 -15.19 4.30 -12.59
CA SER A 17 -14.23 3.91 -13.63
C SER A 17 -14.50 2.49 -14.10
N THR A 18 -14.10 2.19 -15.34
CA THR A 18 -14.07 0.82 -15.86
C THR A 18 -12.83 0.06 -15.43
N LEU A 19 -11.81 0.75 -14.91
CA LEU A 19 -10.61 0.13 -14.36
C LEU A 19 -10.89 -0.42 -12.96
N SER A 20 -10.31 -1.58 -12.63
CA SER A 20 -10.33 -2.08 -11.25
C SER A 20 -9.75 -1.04 -10.30
N LYS A 21 -10.38 -0.84 -9.13
CA LYS A 21 -9.97 0.17 -8.16
C LYS A 21 -8.47 0.13 -7.87
N VAL A 22 -7.93 -1.05 -7.59
CA VAL A 22 -6.54 -1.25 -7.20
C VAL A 22 -5.54 -1.06 -8.35
N MET A 23 -6.04 -0.97 -9.59
CA MET A 23 -5.23 -0.74 -10.79
C MET A 23 -5.12 0.74 -11.18
N HIS A 24 -5.80 1.65 -10.47
CA HIS A 24 -5.61 3.08 -10.70
C HIS A 24 -4.18 3.50 -10.36
N PRO A 25 -3.52 4.28 -11.25
CA PRO A 25 -2.14 4.67 -11.03
C PRO A 25 -2.02 5.77 -9.98
N ILE A 26 -0.96 5.67 -9.19
CA ILE A 26 -0.41 6.77 -8.39
C ILE A 26 0.99 7.02 -8.94
N ILE A 27 1.24 8.24 -9.45
CA ILE A 27 2.46 8.59 -10.18
C ILE A 27 2.57 7.70 -11.43
N ASP A 28 3.36 6.65 -11.41
CA ASP A 28 3.69 5.81 -12.58
C ASP A 28 3.38 4.32 -12.43
N ARG A 29 2.75 3.91 -11.32
CA ARG A 29 2.39 2.50 -11.09
C ARG A 29 1.02 2.33 -10.45
N PRO A 30 0.36 1.16 -10.61
CA PRO A 30 -0.91 0.86 -9.95
C PRO A 30 -0.79 0.92 -8.42
N MET A 31 -1.87 1.29 -7.71
CA MET A 31 -1.94 1.25 -6.24
C MET A 31 -1.47 -0.09 -5.68
N LEU A 32 -1.93 -1.19 -6.26
CA LEU A 32 -1.56 -2.54 -5.85
C LEU A 32 -0.05 -2.80 -5.96
N GLY A 33 0.62 -2.17 -6.93
CA GLY A 33 2.07 -2.29 -7.13
C GLY A 33 2.87 -1.79 -5.93
N TYR A 34 2.45 -0.68 -5.32
CA TYR A 34 3.13 -0.16 -4.12
C TYR A 34 3.03 -1.14 -2.94
N ILE A 35 1.88 -1.81 -2.77
CA ILE A 35 1.66 -2.80 -1.72
C ILE A 35 2.54 -4.04 -1.95
N VAL A 36 2.55 -4.55 -3.18
CA VAL A 36 3.37 -5.71 -3.56
C VAL A 36 4.85 -5.42 -3.33
N ASP A 37 5.33 -4.22 -3.68
CA ASP A 37 6.71 -3.82 -3.44
C ASP A 37 7.05 -3.69 -1.96
N ALA A 38 6.14 -3.12 -1.16
CA ALA A 38 6.35 -3.04 0.29
C ALA A 38 6.45 -4.44 0.94
N LEU A 39 5.62 -5.39 0.48
CA LEU A 39 5.68 -6.79 0.92
C LEU A 39 6.99 -7.48 0.51
N ARG A 40 7.47 -7.25 -0.71
CA ARG A 40 8.76 -7.78 -1.19
C ARG A 40 9.93 -7.20 -0.39
N ALA A 41 9.89 -5.92 -0.06
CA ALA A 41 10.93 -5.25 0.72
C ALA A 41 11.09 -5.86 2.13
N VAL A 42 10.02 -6.42 2.72
CA VAL A 42 10.06 -7.13 4.00
C VAL A 42 10.16 -8.66 3.85
N HIS A 43 10.63 -9.11 2.69
CA HIS A 43 10.92 -10.53 2.41
C HIS A 43 9.73 -11.47 2.60
N VAL A 44 8.54 -11.04 2.17
CA VAL A 44 7.38 -11.93 2.06
C VAL A 44 7.66 -12.94 0.94
N GLU A 45 7.60 -14.24 1.26
CA GLU A 45 7.96 -15.33 0.36
C GLU A 45 6.81 -15.70 -0.59
N ARG A 46 5.56 -15.62 -0.09
CA ARG A 46 4.36 -15.92 -0.87
C ARG A 46 3.38 -14.76 -0.76
N ILE A 47 3.05 -14.16 -1.90
CA ILE A 47 2.05 -13.09 -2.01
C ILE A 47 0.86 -13.66 -2.78
N LEU A 48 -0.30 -13.70 -2.12
CA LEU A 48 -1.55 -14.16 -2.69
C LEU A 48 -2.53 -13.00 -2.79
N ILE A 49 -3.02 -12.74 -3.99
CA ILE A 49 -3.97 -11.66 -4.26
C ILE A 49 -5.36 -12.26 -4.43
N VAL A 50 -6.29 -11.87 -3.57
CA VAL A 50 -7.70 -12.23 -3.74
C VAL A 50 -8.31 -11.30 -4.78
N VAL A 51 -8.73 -11.88 -5.88
CA VAL A 51 -9.30 -11.17 -7.04
C VAL A 51 -10.78 -11.48 -7.19
N GLY A 52 -11.50 -10.58 -7.86
CA GLY A 52 -12.93 -10.74 -8.16
C GLY A 52 -13.27 -9.95 -9.42
N TYR A 53 -13.78 -8.74 -9.27
CA TYR A 53 -14.06 -7.87 -10.42
C TYR A 53 -12.79 -7.58 -11.23
N GLN A 54 -12.85 -7.82 -12.54
CA GLN A 54 -11.70 -7.66 -13.48
C GLN A 54 -10.43 -8.43 -13.08
N ALA A 55 -10.59 -9.64 -12.55
CA ALA A 55 -9.50 -10.50 -12.10
C ALA A 55 -8.35 -10.61 -13.11
N GLN A 56 -8.66 -10.76 -14.42
CA GLN A 56 -7.67 -10.97 -15.46
C GLN A 56 -6.67 -9.82 -15.56
N SER A 57 -7.13 -8.56 -15.47
CA SER A 57 -6.23 -7.40 -15.56
C SER A 57 -5.22 -7.32 -14.40
N ILE A 58 -5.62 -7.80 -13.22
CA ILE A 58 -4.74 -7.88 -12.05
C ILE A 58 -3.74 -9.04 -12.24
N GLN A 59 -4.22 -10.21 -12.70
CA GLN A 59 -3.39 -11.39 -12.93
C GLN A 59 -2.31 -11.13 -13.99
N ASP A 60 -2.67 -10.44 -15.07
CA ASP A 60 -1.71 -10.10 -16.14
C ASP A 60 -0.62 -9.13 -15.63
N ALA A 61 -0.98 -8.18 -14.75
CA ALA A 61 -0.05 -7.19 -14.22
C ALA A 61 0.88 -7.74 -13.11
N PHE A 62 0.47 -8.79 -12.39
CA PHE A 62 1.19 -9.35 -11.23
C PHE A 62 1.39 -10.87 -11.40
N SER A 63 1.82 -11.31 -12.57
CA SER A 63 1.92 -12.72 -12.94
C SER A 63 2.85 -13.58 -12.07
N ASP A 64 3.69 -12.96 -11.26
CA ASP A 64 4.59 -13.59 -10.29
C ASP A 64 3.97 -13.75 -8.88
N CYS A 65 2.72 -13.29 -8.69
CA CYS A 65 1.93 -13.52 -7.48
C CYS A 65 1.00 -14.73 -7.63
N GLU A 66 0.53 -15.25 -6.50
CA GLU A 66 -0.53 -16.25 -6.46
C GLU A 66 -1.92 -15.58 -6.44
N PHE A 67 -2.97 -16.29 -6.88
CA PHE A 67 -4.31 -15.72 -6.92
C PHE A 67 -5.35 -16.65 -6.32
N ALA A 68 -6.36 -16.05 -5.66
CA ALA A 68 -7.60 -16.71 -5.26
C ALA A 68 -8.80 -15.92 -5.78
N LEU A 69 -9.78 -16.60 -6.36
CA LEU A 69 -11.01 -15.95 -6.84
C LEU A 69 -12.04 -15.89 -5.73
N GLN A 70 -12.56 -14.70 -5.45
CA GLN A 70 -13.71 -14.50 -4.57
C GLN A 70 -14.98 -14.24 -5.38
N GLU A 71 -15.82 -15.24 -5.49
CA GLU A 71 -17.14 -15.16 -6.14
C GLU A 71 -18.15 -16.09 -5.43
N PRO A 72 -19.28 -15.55 -4.89
CA PRO A 72 -19.63 -14.12 -4.77
C PRO A 72 -18.81 -13.39 -3.68
N GLN A 73 -18.92 -12.06 -3.63
CA GLN A 73 -18.27 -11.23 -2.62
C GLN A 73 -19.14 -11.16 -1.35
N LEU A 74 -18.82 -11.98 -0.34
CA LEU A 74 -19.59 -12.11 0.91
C LEU A 74 -18.84 -11.54 2.14
N GLY A 75 -17.97 -10.58 1.94
CA GLY A 75 -17.20 -9.93 3.01
C GLY A 75 -15.72 -10.30 3.04
N THR A 76 -14.98 -9.65 3.96
CA THR A 76 -13.52 -9.77 4.07
C THR A 76 -13.08 -11.14 4.58
N GLY A 77 -13.80 -11.73 5.53
CA GLY A 77 -13.56 -13.10 5.98
C GLY A 77 -13.75 -14.13 4.87
N HIS A 78 -14.82 -13.96 4.06
CA HIS A 78 -15.05 -14.82 2.91
C HIS A 78 -13.91 -14.75 1.89
N ALA A 79 -13.25 -13.58 1.72
CA ALA A 79 -12.09 -13.45 0.87
C ALA A 79 -10.93 -14.36 1.34
N ILE A 80 -10.69 -14.42 2.65
CA ILE A 80 -9.65 -15.26 3.23
C ILE A 80 -9.99 -16.74 3.16
N MET A 81 -11.26 -17.13 3.28
CA MET A 81 -11.70 -18.52 3.09
C MET A 81 -11.38 -19.07 1.69
N GLN A 82 -11.18 -18.20 0.68
CA GLN A 82 -10.75 -18.60 -0.66
C GLN A 82 -9.25 -18.91 -0.76
N CYS A 83 -8.47 -18.53 0.25
CA CYS A 83 -7.00 -18.63 0.22
C CYS A 83 -6.47 -20.01 0.70
N LYS A 84 -7.18 -21.09 0.39
CA LYS A 84 -6.90 -22.46 0.90
C LYS A 84 -5.50 -22.97 0.55
N GLN A 85 -4.87 -22.48 -0.51
CA GLN A 85 -3.51 -22.83 -0.89
C GLN A 85 -2.45 -22.36 0.13
N LEU A 86 -2.82 -21.47 1.06
CA LEU A 86 -1.96 -21.07 2.18
C LEU A 86 -2.26 -21.84 3.48
N ALA A 87 -3.28 -22.69 3.53
CA ALA A 87 -3.71 -23.34 4.79
C ALA A 87 -2.58 -24.11 5.48
N ASP A 88 -1.75 -24.80 4.72
CA ASP A 88 -0.61 -25.58 5.24
C ASP A 88 0.71 -24.79 5.30
N ALA A 89 0.70 -23.49 4.97
CA ALA A 89 1.89 -22.67 5.02
C ALA A 89 2.37 -22.47 6.47
N LYS A 90 3.67 -22.34 6.65
CA LYS A 90 4.26 -22.09 7.97
C LYS A 90 4.51 -20.61 8.20
N GLY A 91 4.58 -20.23 9.49
CA GLY A 91 4.94 -18.87 9.91
C GLY A 91 3.77 -17.91 9.98
N ASP A 92 4.03 -16.67 9.65
CA ASP A 92 3.04 -15.59 9.77
C ASP A 92 2.42 -15.26 8.41
N THR A 93 1.14 -14.91 8.42
CA THR A 93 0.40 -14.43 7.24
C THR A 93 -0.12 -13.02 7.50
N LEU A 94 0.39 -12.07 6.73
CA LEU A 94 -0.09 -10.70 6.73
C LEU A 94 -1.32 -10.59 5.82
N ILE A 95 -2.39 -9.99 6.31
CA ILE A 95 -3.58 -9.67 5.53
C ILE A 95 -3.66 -8.16 5.39
N ILE A 96 -3.80 -7.67 4.15
CA ILE A 96 -3.81 -6.25 3.83
C ILE A 96 -4.86 -5.94 2.77
N ASN A 97 -5.49 -4.76 2.87
CA ASN A 97 -6.39 -4.26 1.84
C ASN A 97 -5.61 -3.77 0.61
N GLY A 98 -6.07 -4.10 -0.58
CA GLY A 98 -5.44 -3.69 -1.85
C GLY A 98 -5.58 -2.22 -2.19
N ASP A 99 -6.27 -1.43 -1.35
CA ASP A 99 -6.54 -0.01 -1.54
C ASP A 99 -5.76 0.93 -0.60
N GLY A 100 -4.77 0.40 0.15
CA GLY A 100 -3.89 1.16 1.03
C GLY A 100 -2.45 1.27 0.51
N PRO A 101 -2.18 2.00 -0.58
CA PRO A 101 -0.86 2.00 -1.26
C PRO A 101 0.24 2.75 -0.50
N CYS A 102 -0.12 3.56 0.51
CA CYS A 102 0.84 4.39 1.23
C CYS A 102 1.61 3.64 2.32
N ILE A 103 1.26 2.38 2.59
CA ILE A 103 1.93 1.56 3.61
C ILE A 103 3.43 1.43 3.35
N GLN A 104 4.23 1.58 4.41
CA GLN A 104 5.68 1.52 4.30
C GLN A 104 6.23 0.17 4.80
N PRO A 105 7.36 -0.30 4.23
CA PRO A 105 8.02 -1.52 4.66
C PRO A 105 8.33 -1.56 6.16
N GLU A 106 8.73 -0.43 6.74
CA GLU A 106 9.07 -0.30 8.16
C GLU A 106 7.87 -0.61 9.07
N THR A 107 6.68 -0.20 8.65
CA THR A 107 5.42 -0.48 9.37
C THR A 107 5.05 -1.96 9.28
N LEU A 108 5.22 -2.56 8.10
CA LEU A 108 5.00 -4.00 7.92
C LEU A 108 6.00 -4.84 8.74
N GLU A 109 7.27 -4.42 8.79
CA GLU A 109 8.29 -5.09 9.61
C GLU A 109 7.96 -5.02 11.10
N LYS A 110 7.53 -3.84 11.60
CA LYS A 110 7.07 -3.68 13.00
C LYS A 110 5.89 -4.62 13.30
N LEU A 111 4.97 -4.80 12.35
CA LEU A 111 3.81 -5.68 12.52
C LEU A 111 4.22 -7.15 12.63
N PHE A 112 5.14 -7.62 11.78
CA PHE A 112 5.72 -8.97 11.89
C PHE A 112 6.47 -9.17 13.20
N GLN A 113 7.25 -8.19 13.64
CA GLN A 113 7.98 -8.26 14.91
C GLN A 113 7.02 -8.33 16.11
N ALA A 114 5.96 -7.52 16.11
CA ALA A 114 4.96 -7.52 17.17
C ALA A 114 4.14 -8.83 17.24
N ASN A 115 4.12 -9.62 16.16
CA ASN A 115 3.40 -10.89 16.07
C ASN A 115 4.23 -12.12 16.55
N GLN A 116 5.50 -11.94 16.94
CA GLN A 116 6.37 -13.09 17.27
C GLN A 116 5.79 -13.98 18.38
N ASP A 117 5.16 -13.38 19.39
CA ASP A 117 4.60 -14.04 20.56
C ASP A 117 3.05 -13.96 20.63
N ALA A 118 2.39 -13.60 19.54
CA ALA A 118 0.94 -13.46 19.44
C ALA A 118 0.38 -14.32 18.31
N SER A 119 -0.88 -14.71 18.44
CA SER A 119 -1.64 -15.40 17.39
C SER A 119 -2.13 -14.42 16.32
N LEU A 120 -2.35 -13.17 16.72
CA LEU A 120 -2.77 -12.08 15.87
C LEU A 120 -2.18 -10.77 16.39
N THR A 121 -1.61 -9.99 15.49
CA THR A 121 -1.33 -8.57 15.72
C THR A 121 -2.03 -7.75 14.65
N LEU A 122 -2.88 -6.81 15.07
CA LEU A 122 -3.55 -5.89 14.16
C LEU A 122 -2.85 -4.52 14.15
N LEU A 123 -2.96 -3.82 13.02
CA LEU A 123 -2.54 -2.43 12.92
C LEU A 123 -3.69 -1.51 13.32
N SER A 124 -3.43 -0.55 14.21
CA SER A 124 -4.41 0.44 14.63
C SER A 124 -3.86 1.86 14.47
N ALA A 125 -4.76 2.84 14.46
CA ALA A 125 -4.41 4.25 14.47
C ALA A 125 -5.32 4.97 15.46
N VAL A 126 -4.85 6.12 16.01
CA VAL A 126 -5.67 6.96 16.87
C VAL A 126 -6.10 8.20 16.09
N LEU A 127 -7.41 8.35 15.89
CA LEU A 127 -8.01 9.47 15.19
C LEU A 127 -8.83 10.34 16.14
N GLU A 128 -8.96 11.64 15.83
CA GLU A 128 -9.87 12.53 16.58
C GLU A 128 -11.33 12.13 16.36
N ASP A 129 -11.66 11.77 15.11
CA ASP A 129 -12.94 11.19 14.70
C ASP A 129 -12.69 9.86 14.00
N GLY A 130 -13.20 8.78 14.56
CA GLY A 130 -13.07 7.44 13.98
C GLY A 130 -13.94 7.21 12.75
N ALA A 131 -14.80 8.15 12.38
CA ALA A 131 -15.64 8.14 11.17
C ALA A 131 -16.23 6.75 10.85
N HIS A 132 -15.92 6.21 9.69
CA HIS A 132 -16.43 4.93 9.18
C HIS A 132 -15.54 3.71 9.48
N TYR A 133 -14.46 3.89 10.25
CA TYR A 133 -13.56 2.80 10.62
C TYR A 133 -14.14 1.93 11.75
N GLY A 134 -13.75 0.66 11.81
CA GLY A 134 -13.99 -0.21 12.96
C GLY A 134 -13.27 0.30 14.22
N ARG A 135 -13.85 0.06 15.39
CA ARG A 135 -13.30 0.49 16.69
C ARG A 135 -12.61 -0.66 17.40
N ILE A 136 -11.43 -0.41 17.96
CA ILE A 136 -10.70 -1.39 18.77
C ILE A 136 -11.27 -1.35 20.19
N VAL A 137 -11.91 -2.44 20.63
CA VAL A 137 -12.43 -2.56 21.98
C VAL A 137 -11.40 -3.28 22.84
N ARG A 138 -11.08 -2.67 24.01
CA ARG A 138 -10.11 -3.22 24.98
C ARG A 138 -10.77 -3.48 26.33
N ASP A 139 -10.21 -4.41 27.08
CA ASP A 139 -10.57 -4.61 28.49
C ASP A 139 -9.90 -3.55 29.40
N GLU A 140 -10.20 -3.65 30.70
CA GLU A 140 -9.64 -2.75 31.74
C GLU A 140 -8.11 -2.86 31.87
N ASN A 141 -7.51 -3.95 31.40
CA ASN A 141 -6.06 -4.18 31.41
C ASN A 141 -5.39 -3.75 30.09
N GLY A 142 -6.18 -3.25 29.11
CA GLY A 142 -5.69 -2.82 27.82
C GLY A 142 -5.56 -3.93 26.78
N ASN A 143 -6.01 -5.17 27.07
CA ASN A 143 -6.02 -6.24 26.09
C ASN A 143 -7.06 -6.01 25.02
N VAL A 144 -6.76 -6.34 23.78
CA VAL A 144 -7.71 -6.27 22.67
C VAL A 144 -8.74 -7.39 22.79
N LEU A 145 -10.01 -7.01 22.85
CA LEU A 145 -11.14 -7.94 22.96
C LEU A 145 -11.81 -8.19 21.62
N SER A 146 -12.05 -7.12 20.86
CA SER A 146 -12.77 -7.19 19.58
C SER A 146 -12.53 -5.95 18.73
N ILE A 147 -12.94 -6.05 17.46
CA ILE A 147 -13.17 -4.91 16.58
C ILE A 147 -14.67 -4.83 16.33
N VAL A 148 -15.25 -3.64 16.49
CA VAL A 148 -16.66 -3.39 16.18
C VAL A 148 -16.72 -2.46 14.97
N GLU A 149 -17.31 -2.91 13.88
CA GLU A 149 -17.46 -2.11 12.67
C GLU A 149 -18.36 -0.90 12.91
N ALA A 150 -18.09 0.23 12.24
CA ALA A 150 -18.74 1.51 12.51
C ALA A 150 -20.28 1.45 12.46
N LYS A 151 -20.86 0.55 11.63
CA LYS A 151 -22.29 0.36 11.47
C LYS A 151 -22.93 -0.40 12.63
N ASP A 152 -22.12 -1.21 13.32
CA ASP A 152 -22.52 -2.07 14.44
C ASP A 152 -22.19 -1.44 15.80
N CYS A 153 -21.51 -0.28 15.85
CA CYS A 153 -21.11 0.41 17.08
C CYS A 153 -22.30 0.95 17.85
N THR A 154 -22.30 0.72 19.18
CA THR A 154 -23.14 1.48 20.12
C THR A 154 -22.70 2.96 20.17
N PRO A 155 -23.52 3.88 20.74
CA PRO A 155 -23.10 5.27 20.92
C PRO A 155 -21.79 5.40 21.70
N GLU A 156 -21.59 4.61 22.75
CA GLU A 156 -20.39 4.62 23.59
C GLU A 156 -19.16 4.12 22.80
N GLN A 157 -19.32 3.09 21.98
CA GLN A 157 -18.24 2.56 21.13
C GLN A 157 -17.81 3.54 20.05
N ARG A 158 -18.70 4.40 19.58
CA ARG A 158 -18.36 5.44 18.58
C ARG A 158 -17.39 6.48 19.12
N GLU A 159 -17.34 6.69 20.44
CA GLU A 159 -16.39 7.60 21.10
C GLU A 159 -14.96 7.03 21.17
N ILE A 160 -14.77 5.74 20.89
CA ILE A 160 -13.44 5.12 20.85
C ILE A 160 -12.67 5.72 19.69
N ARG A 161 -11.49 6.27 19.99
CA ARG A 161 -10.60 6.92 19.00
C ARG A 161 -9.62 5.96 18.34
N GLU A 162 -9.35 4.81 18.95
CA GLU A 162 -8.49 3.79 18.36
C GLU A 162 -9.28 3.00 17.31
N ILE A 163 -8.82 3.10 16.07
CA ILE A 163 -9.49 2.52 14.91
C ILE A 163 -8.69 1.36 14.32
N ASN A 164 -9.41 0.46 13.68
CA ASN A 164 -8.85 -0.62 12.89
C ASN A 164 -8.32 -0.09 11.55
N ALA A 165 -7.02 -0.27 11.30
CA ALA A 165 -6.38 0.14 10.05
C ALA A 165 -6.55 -0.90 8.90
N GLY A 166 -7.22 -2.04 9.16
CA GLY A 166 -7.50 -3.05 8.14
C GLY A 166 -6.30 -3.91 7.73
N MET A 167 -5.29 -3.99 8.58
CA MET A 167 -4.09 -4.81 8.38
C MET A 167 -3.85 -5.72 9.58
N TYR A 168 -3.53 -6.98 9.31
CA TYR A 168 -3.46 -8.02 10.32
C TYR A 168 -2.31 -8.96 10.03
N CYS A 169 -1.52 -9.30 11.05
CA CYS A 169 -0.53 -10.36 11.00
C CYS A 169 -0.98 -11.52 11.88
N PHE A 170 -1.29 -12.65 11.28
CA PHE A 170 -1.74 -13.87 11.96
C PHE A 170 -0.63 -14.91 12.02
N LYS A 171 -0.60 -15.72 13.07
CA LYS A 171 -0.04 -17.06 12.95
C LYS A 171 -0.87 -17.83 11.94
N ASN A 172 -0.25 -18.34 10.87
CA ASN A 172 -0.96 -18.99 9.78
C ASN A 172 -1.83 -20.16 10.25
N GLU A 173 -1.31 -20.96 11.18
CA GLU A 173 -2.02 -22.09 11.77
C GLU A 173 -3.28 -21.67 12.52
N ASP A 174 -3.24 -20.56 13.29
CA ASP A 174 -4.40 -20.05 14.02
C ASP A 174 -5.44 -19.41 13.08
N LEU A 175 -4.99 -18.74 12.02
CA LEU A 175 -5.88 -18.18 11.00
C LEU A 175 -6.73 -19.27 10.34
N PHE A 176 -6.07 -20.30 9.78
CA PHE A 176 -6.77 -21.33 9.01
C PHE A 176 -7.46 -22.38 9.89
N ALA A 177 -7.09 -22.50 11.17
CA ALA A 177 -7.85 -23.33 12.12
C ALA A 177 -9.22 -22.74 12.47
N HIS A 178 -9.39 -21.40 12.38
CA HIS A 178 -10.57 -20.72 12.90
C HIS A 178 -11.28 -19.82 11.85
N ILE A 179 -10.79 -19.69 10.64
CA ILE A 179 -11.42 -18.85 9.61
C ILE A 179 -12.84 -19.32 9.25
N ASP A 180 -13.11 -20.60 9.33
CA ASP A 180 -14.42 -21.20 9.06
C ASP A 180 -15.40 -21.06 10.25
N ASP A 181 -14.96 -20.54 11.41
CA ASP A 181 -15.81 -20.23 12.57
C ASP A 181 -16.55 -18.88 12.39
N LEU A 182 -16.16 -18.05 11.41
CA LEU A 182 -16.81 -16.78 11.09
C LEU A 182 -18.28 -16.98 10.74
N GLN A 183 -19.14 -16.06 11.21
CA GLN A 183 -20.57 -16.07 10.93
C GLN A 183 -21.02 -14.70 10.38
N PRO A 184 -21.99 -14.65 9.46
CA PRO A 184 -22.46 -13.39 8.87
C PRO A 184 -23.52 -12.69 9.74
N ASN A 185 -23.33 -12.68 11.07
CA ASN A 185 -24.29 -12.17 12.07
C ASN A 185 -24.04 -10.68 12.37
N ASN A 186 -24.14 -9.81 11.36
CA ASN A 186 -23.88 -8.37 11.46
C ASN A 186 -24.83 -7.58 10.57
N ALA A 187 -24.79 -6.25 10.65
CA ALA A 187 -25.69 -5.35 9.91
C ALA A 187 -25.62 -5.51 8.37
N GLN A 188 -24.52 -6.03 7.84
CA GLN A 188 -24.33 -6.24 6.39
C GLN A 188 -24.60 -7.68 5.92
N ASN A 189 -24.77 -8.62 6.85
CA ASN A 189 -24.89 -10.05 6.57
C ASN A 189 -23.69 -10.59 5.78
N GLU A 190 -22.47 -10.16 6.19
CA GLU A 190 -21.20 -10.50 5.58
C GLU A 190 -20.27 -11.22 6.58
N TYR A 191 -19.33 -12.03 6.09
CA TYR A 191 -18.30 -12.63 6.91
C TYR A 191 -17.19 -11.58 7.15
N TYR A 192 -17.14 -11.01 8.36
CA TYR A 192 -16.13 -10.03 8.72
C TYR A 192 -14.85 -10.69 9.21
N LEU A 193 -13.71 -10.36 8.59
CA LEU A 193 -12.40 -10.80 9.09
C LEU A 193 -12.12 -10.26 10.49
N THR A 194 -12.67 -9.10 10.82
CA THR A 194 -12.52 -8.45 12.14
C THR A 194 -13.07 -9.30 13.29
N ASP A 195 -14.01 -10.21 13.02
CA ASP A 195 -14.54 -11.13 14.04
C ASP A 195 -13.51 -12.17 14.51
N MET A 196 -12.46 -12.44 13.70
CA MET A 196 -11.33 -13.29 14.12
C MET A 196 -10.64 -12.78 15.39
N VAL A 197 -10.67 -11.47 15.62
CA VAL A 197 -10.10 -10.85 16.85
C VAL A 197 -10.81 -11.40 18.09
N SER A 198 -12.15 -11.35 18.10
CA SER A 198 -12.94 -11.84 19.22
C SER A 198 -12.89 -13.38 19.34
N ILE A 199 -12.87 -14.11 18.23
CA ILE A 199 -12.73 -15.56 18.22
C ILE A 199 -11.42 -15.96 18.90
N LEU A 200 -10.29 -15.40 18.48
CA LEU A 200 -8.99 -15.74 19.06
C LEU A 200 -8.85 -15.28 20.51
N ALA A 201 -9.34 -14.08 20.85
CA ALA A 201 -9.35 -13.59 22.23
C ALA A 201 -10.16 -14.52 23.16
N ASN A 202 -11.36 -14.95 22.74
CA ASN A 202 -12.20 -15.87 23.51
C ASN A 202 -11.58 -17.27 23.68
N LEU A 203 -10.72 -17.69 22.76
CA LEU A 203 -9.93 -18.93 22.87
C LEU A 203 -8.70 -18.77 23.80
N GLY A 204 -8.52 -17.60 24.42
CA GLY A 204 -7.36 -17.30 25.26
C GLY A 204 -6.05 -17.13 24.47
N LYS A 205 -6.14 -16.94 23.15
CA LYS A 205 -4.98 -16.63 22.30
C LYS A 205 -4.58 -15.17 22.50
N LYS A 206 -3.27 -14.90 22.40
CA LYS A 206 -2.76 -13.53 22.53
C LYS A 206 -3.07 -12.73 21.27
N VAL A 207 -3.76 -11.61 21.45
CA VAL A 207 -4.05 -10.62 20.41
C VAL A 207 -3.39 -9.29 20.77
N ASN A 208 -2.52 -8.80 19.88
CA ASN A 208 -1.84 -7.51 20.02
C ASN A 208 -2.44 -6.46 19.08
N ALA A 209 -2.24 -5.18 19.40
CA ALA A 209 -2.43 -4.08 18.45
C ALA A 209 -1.17 -3.23 18.41
N CYS A 210 -0.75 -2.91 17.19
CA CYS A 210 0.38 -2.03 16.90
C CYS A 210 -0.17 -0.69 16.43
N VAL A 211 0.01 0.38 17.21
CA VAL A 211 -0.46 1.71 16.84
C VAL A 211 0.53 2.34 15.87
N ILE A 212 0.04 2.77 14.71
CA ILE A 212 0.86 3.45 13.70
C ILE A 212 1.07 4.92 14.07
N GLU A 213 2.28 5.43 13.81
CA GLU A 213 2.63 6.84 14.06
C GLU A 213 2.11 7.77 12.96
N ASP A 214 2.36 7.42 11.70
CA ASP A 214 1.83 8.15 10.53
C ASP A 214 0.53 7.50 10.04
N ARG A 215 -0.60 8.08 10.45
CA ARG A 215 -1.93 7.61 10.07
C ARG A 215 -2.24 7.69 8.57
N ASP A 216 -1.51 8.51 7.83
CA ASP A 216 -1.72 8.66 6.39
C ASP A 216 -1.21 7.43 5.61
N GLU A 217 -0.31 6.62 6.20
CA GLU A 217 0.10 5.33 5.63
C GLU A 217 -1.05 4.33 5.47
N VAL A 218 -2.09 4.41 6.32
CA VAL A 218 -3.23 3.48 6.31
C VAL A 218 -4.46 4.03 5.61
N MET A 219 -4.29 5.09 4.82
CA MET A 219 -5.35 5.70 4.04
C MET A 219 -5.90 4.72 2.99
N GLY A 220 -7.17 4.32 3.14
CA GLY A 220 -7.89 3.53 2.14
C GLY A 220 -8.46 4.42 1.03
N ILE A 221 -8.21 4.06 -0.22
CA ILE A 221 -8.63 4.84 -1.39
C ILE A 221 -9.92 4.26 -1.95
N ASN A 222 -10.99 5.05 -1.98
CA ASN A 222 -12.30 4.61 -2.46
C ASN A 222 -12.87 5.48 -3.59
N ASP A 223 -12.34 6.69 -3.77
CA ASP A 223 -12.74 7.62 -4.82
C ASP A 223 -11.55 8.44 -5.32
N CYS A 224 -11.78 9.30 -6.33
CA CYS A 224 -10.73 10.11 -6.93
C CYS A 224 -10.20 11.24 -6.00
N VAL A 225 -10.96 11.63 -4.98
CA VAL A 225 -10.48 12.63 -4.00
C VAL A 225 -9.45 11.98 -3.07
N GLU A 226 -9.75 10.76 -2.58
CA GLU A 226 -8.82 9.97 -1.77
C GLU A 226 -7.60 9.53 -2.60
N LEU A 227 -7.79 9.19 -3.88
CA LEU A 227 -6.69 8.90 -4.82
C LEU A 227 -5.73 10.10 -4.95
N ASN A 228 -6.27 11.32 -5.06
CA ASN A 228 -5.44 12.52 -5.12
C ASN A 228 -4.68 12.77 -3.81
N LYS A 229 -5.31 12.53 -2.65
CA LYS A 229 -4.62 12.65 -1.35
C LYS A 229 -3.43 11.67 -1.27
N ALA A 230 -3.62 10.42 -1.67
CA ALA A 230 -2.56 9.43 -1.71
C ALA A 230 -1.44 9.81 -2.71
N TYR A 231 -1.80 10.36 -3.89
CA TYR A 231 -0.83 10.89 -4.84
C TYR A 231 0.03 12.00 -4.21
N VAL A 232 -0.58 12.96 -3.53
CA VAL A 232 0.14 14.06 -2.86
C VAL A 232 1.05 13.54 -1.76
N TRP A 233 0.54 12.61 -0.94
CA TRP A 233 1.34 11.99 0.11
C TRP A 233 2.55 11.26 -0.47
N MET A 234 2.34 10.38 -1.46
CA MET A 234 3.39 9.58 -2.10
C MET A 234 4.47 10.47 -2.74
N ARG A 235 4.05 11.48 -3.52
CA ARG A 235 4.99 12.47 -4.10
C ARG A 235 5.84 13.14 -3.02
N ASN A 236 5.20 13.61 -1.94
CA ASN A 236 5.92 14.27 -0.86
C ASN A 236 6.86 13.32 -0.13
N HIS A 237 6.44 12.07 0.06
CA HIS A 237 7.25 11.03 0.70
C HIS A 237 8.52 10.73 -0.12
N ILE A 238 8.36 10.47 -1.43
CA ILE A 238 9.48 10.19 -2.35
C ILE A 238 10.42 11.40 -2.42
N ASN A 239 9.90 12.60 -2.65
CA ASN A 239 10.71 13.80 -2.76
C ASN A 239 11.49 14.09 -1.46
N THR A 240 10.83 13.91 -0.30
CA THR A 240 11.50 14.06 1.01
C THR A 240 12.63 13.04 1.19
N GLY A 241 12.43 11.81 0.72
CA GLY A 241 13.47 10.78 0.72
C GLY A 241 14.71 11.21 -0.06
N TRP A 242 14.54 11.72 -1.27
CA TRP A 242 15.63 12.23 -2.09
C TRP A 242 16.32 13.46 -1.50
N MET A 243 15.54 14.43 -0.98
CA MET A 243 16.12 15.60 -0.30
C MET A 243 16.97 15.22 0.93
N LYS A 244 16.55 14.21 1.70
CA LYS A 244 17.36 13.68 2.82
C LYS A 244 18.67 13.02 2.35
N GLN A 245 18.72 12.55 1.11
CA GLN A 245 19.93 11.99 0.49
C GLN A 245 20.79 13.05 -0.21
N GLY A 246 20.41 14.33 -0.16
CA GLY A 246 21.21 15.43 -0.67
C GLY A 246 20.81 15.94 -2.06
N VAL A 247 19.76 15.40 -2.70
CA VAL A 247 19.23 15.94 -3.95
C VAL A 247 18.53 17.27 -3.68
N GLN A 248 18.91 18.31 -4.40
CA GLN A 248 18.27 19.62 -4.29
C GLN A 248 17.01 19.68 -5.17
N ILE A 249 15.84 19.61 -4.55
CA ILE A 249 14.54 19.82 -5.22
C ILE A 249 14.04 21.22 -4.89
N VAL A 250 14.07 22.13 -5.88
CA VAL A 250 13.77 23.55 -5.68
C VAL A 250 12.31 23.79 -5.28
N ASP A 251 11.37 23.04 -5.86
CA ASP A 251 9.94 23.07 -5.49
C ASP A 251 9.39 21.64 -5.45
N PRO A 252 9.42 21.00 -4.28
CA PRO A 252 8.97 19.62 -4.16
C PRO A 252 7.45 19.43 -4.37
N LEU A 253 6.67 20.50 -4.29
CA LEU A 253 5.23 20.43 -4.54
C LEU A 253 4.88 20.36 -6.03
N ARG A 254 5.78 20.80 -6.90
CA ARG A 254 5.64 20.81 -8.35
C ARG A 254 6.66 19.90 -9.06
N THR A 255 7.28 19.01 -8.33
CA THR A 255 8.21 18.00 -8.87
C THR A 255 7.64 16.63 -8.60
N VAL A 256 7.65 15.76 -9.61
CA VAL A 256 7.18 14.38 -9.52
C VAL A 256 8.33 13.43 -9.84
N ILE A 257 8.65 12.55 -8.90
CA ILE A 257 9.69 11.53 -9.06
C ILE A 257 9.04 10.16 -8.84
N GLY A 258 9.22 9.25 -9.79
CA GLY A 258 8.77 7.87 -9.71
C GLY A 258 9.56 7.07 -8.66
N LYS A 259 8.98 5.97 -8.18
CA LYS A 259 9.57 5.15 -7.12
C LYS A 259 10.86 4.44 -7.56
N ASP A 260 10.97 4.07 -8.84
CA ASP A 260 12.11 3.30 -9.37
C ASP A 260 13.23 4.18 -9.92
N VAL A 261 13.07 5.50 -9.84
CA VAL A 261 14.09 6.47 -10.23
C VAL A 261 15.29 6.35 -9.30
N LYS A 262 16.50 6.38 -9.88
CA LYS A 262 17.77 6.46 -9.16
C LYS A 262 18.41 7.81 -9.46
N ILE A 263 18.92 8.47 -8.45
CA ILE A 263 19.51 9.80 -8.57
C ILE A 263 20.87 9.81 -7.86
N GLY A 264 21.89 10.31 -8.57
CA GLY A 264 23.23 10.51 -8.05
C GLY A 264 23.32 11.67 -7.05
N HIS A 265 24.53 12.07 -6.71
CA HIS A 265 24.78 13.16 -5.79
C HIS A 265 24.91 14.52 -6.51
N ASP A 266 24.73 15.62 -5.75
CA ASP A 266 24.83 17.00 -6.24
C ASP A 266 23.92 17.32 -7.44
N VAL A 267 22.74 16.66 -7.50
CA VAL A 267 21.72 16.87 -8.53
C VAL A 267 20.78 18.00 -8.12
N ILE A 268 20.44 18.88 -9.09
CA ILE A 268 19.49 19.98 -8.90
C ILE A 268 18.27 19.74 -9.81
N ILE A 269 17.09 19.69 -9.21
CA ILE A 269 15.82 19.50 -9.91
C ILE A 269 14.95 20.75 -9.70
N HIS A 270 14.63 21.42 -10.80
CA HIS A 270 13.84 22.63 -10.82
C HIS A 270 12.31 22.34 -10.79
N PRO A 271 11.46 23.38 -10.61
CA PRO A 271 10.00 23.18 -10.56
C PRO A 271 9.41 22.65 -11.87
N ASN A 272 8.27 21.94 -11.79
CA ASN A 272 7.53 21.39 -12.93
C ASN A 272 8.36 20.35 -13.73
N VAL A 273 9.13 19.54 -13.04
CA VAL A 273 9.88 18.43 -13.60
C VAL A 273 9.16 17.12 -13.23
N GLU A 274 9.08 16.20 -14.20
CA GLU A 274 8.63 14.83 -13.99
C GLU A 274 9.72 13.84 -14.39
N ILE A 275 10.12 12.95 -13.47
CA ILE A 275 11.11 11.89 -13.67
C ILE A 275 10.47 10.57 -13.29
N LEU A 276 10.27 9.67 -14.26
CA LEU A 276 9.41 8.50 -14.10
C LEU A 276 10.10 7.22 -14.60
N GLY A 277 9.51 6.08 -14.26
CA GLY A 277 9.95 4.77 -14.71
C GLY A 277 11.32 4.37 -14.19
N GLU A 278 12.02 3.51 -14.91
CA GLU A 278 13.38 3.04 -14.57
C GLU A 278 14.45 4.05 -15.03
N THR A 279 14.29 5.32 -14.59
CA THR A 279 15.22 6.40 -14.94
C THR A 279 16.41 6.45 -14.00
N GLU A 280 17.62 6.58 -14.53
CA GLU A 280 18.85 6.78 -13.78
C GLU A 280 19.43 8.16 -14.10
N ILE A 281 19.64 8.99 -13.07
CA ILE A 281 20.25 10.31 -13.14
C ILE A 281 21.64 10.22 -12.52
N GLY A 282 22.67 10.60 -13.28
CA GLY A 282 24.05 10.64 -12.82
C GLY A 282 24.33 11.78 -11.84
N ASP A 283 25.61 11.96 -11.55
CA ASP A 283 26.08 12.99 -10.61
C ASP A 283 26.16 14.38 -11.25
N PHE A 284 25.96 15.43 -10.45
CA PHE A 284 26.08 16.84 -10.88
C PHE A 284 25.15 17.21 -12.03
N VAL A 285 24.03 16.53 -12.19
CA VAL A 285 23.02 16.80 -13.24
C VAL A 285 22.13 17.94 -12.81
N GLU A 286 21.81 18.84 -13.75
CA GLU A 286 20.82 19.89 -13.57
C GLU A 286 19.63 19.69 -14.50
N ILE A 287 18.42 19.62 -13.92
CA ILE A 287 17.17 19.41 -14.67
C ILE A 287 16.31 20.66 -14.54
N LEU A 288 16.20 21.41 -15.61
CA LEU A 288 15.52 22.70 -15.70
C LEU A 288 14.00 22.55 -15.83
N PRO A 289 13.21 23.61 -15.55
CA PRO A 289 11.76 23.53 -15.46
C PRO A 289 11.10 23.00 -16.74
N GLY A 290 9.99 22.25 -16.58
CA GLY A 290 9.19 21.73 -17.69
C GLY A 290 9.79 20.49 -18.38
N SER A 291 10.85 19.91 -17.81
CA SER A 291 11.45 18.69 -18.34
C SER A 291 10.65 17.44 -17.92
N TYR A 292 10.52 16.52 -18.86
CA TYR A 292 9.90 15.20 -18.66
C TYR A 292 10.91 14.10 -19.04
N ILE A 293 11.26 13.24 -18.09
CA ILE A 293 12.24 12.18 -18.26
C ILE A 293 11.60 10.86 -17.87
N LYS A 294 11.66 9.86 -18.74
CA LYS A 294 11.07 8.54 -18.45
C LYS A 294 11.89 7.42 -19.08
N ASP A 295 12.15 6.36 -18.30
CA ASP A 295 12.87 5.16 -18.75
C ASP A 295 14.20 5.51 -19.45
N ALA A 296 14.96 6.45 -18.88
CA ALA A 296 16.14 7.05 -19.51
C ALA A 296 17.37 7.04 -18.58
N VAL A 297 18.54 7.13 -19.19
CA VAL A 297 19.81 7.25 -18.47
C VAL A 297 20.42 8.61 -18.78
N ILE A 298 20.62 9.43 -17.76
CA ILE A 298 21.20 10.77 -17.86
C ILE A 298 22.60 10.72 -17.25
N GLY A 299 23.62 10.94 -18.08
CA GLY A 299 25.02 10.90 -17.67
C GLY A 299 25.44 12.09 -16.79
N ASP A 300 26.57 11.93 -16.11
CA ASP A 300 27.09 12.92 -15.18
C ASP A 300 27.30 14.30 -15.84
N HIS A 301 27.07 15.37 -15.05
CA HIS A 301 27.22 16.75 -15.51
C HIS A 301 26.32 17.12 -16.73
N ALA A 302 25.31 16.33 -17.05
CA ALA A 302 24.36 16.67 -18.10
C ALA A 302 23.38 17.74 -17.65
N MET A 303 22.84 18.49 -18.60
CA MET A 303 21.81 19.50 -18.37
C MET A 303 20.61 19.21 -19.28
N ILE A 304 19.42 19.14 -18.70
CA ILE A 304 18.16 18.93 -19.44
C ILE A 304 17.29 20.17 -19.28
N ASP A 305 17.04 20.88 -20.39
CA ASP A 305 16.28 22.13 -20.40
C ASP A 305 14.95 21.97 -21.15
N SER A 306 13.83 22.12 -20.43
CA SER A 306 12.47 22.22 -20.96
C SER A 306 12.18 21.16 -22.06
N SER A 307 12.65 19.93 -21.85
CA SER A 307 12.73 18.90 -22.90
C SER A 307 12.11 17.58 -22.45
N LYS A 308 11.74 16.73 -23.43
CA LYS A 308 11.32 15.34 -23.18
C LYS A 308 12.43 14.38 -23.55
N VAL A 309 12.77 13.48 -22.59
CA VAL A 309 13.77 12.41 -22.78
C VAL A 309 13.10 11.09 -22.40
N VAL A 310 12.87 10.21 -23.37
CA VAL A 310 12.12 8.98 -23.18
C VAL A 310 12.87 7.79 -23.75
N SER A 311 13.04 6.74 -22.96
CA SER A 311 13.63 5.46 -23.35
C SER A 311 14.97 5.61 -24.10
N THR A 312 15.83 6.54 -23.65
CA THR A 312 17.10 6.84 -24.33
C THR A 312 18.19 7.24 -23.32
N ARG A 313 19.40 7.45 -23.85
CA ARG A 313 20.55 7.90 -23.06
C ARG A 313 20.94 9.31 -23.46
N VAL A 314 21.27 10.14 -22.47
CA VAL A 314 22.00 11.40 -22.61
C VAL A 314 23.40 11.18 -22.05
N GLU A 315 24.43 11.46 -22.86
CA GLU A 315 25.81 11.25 -22.46
C GLU A 315 26.28 12.28 -21.42
N ALA A 316 27.35 11.95 -20.70
CA ALA A 316 27.94 12.85 -19.74
C ALA A 316 28.36 14.18 -20.36
N ASN A 317 28.21 15.29 -19.63
CA ASN A 317 28.50 16.66 -20.06
C ASN A 317 27.66 17.15 -21.25
N GLN A 318 26.59 16.44 -21.61
CA GLN A 318 25.70 16.84 -22.69
C GLN A 318 24.61 17.79 -22.19
N SER A 319 24.30 18.82 -22.98
CA SER A 319 23.12 19.68 -22.79
C SER A 319 22.05 19.32 -23.78
N VAL A 320 20.80 19.12 -23.31
CA VAL A 320 19.64 18.80 -24.12
C VAL A 320 18.61 19.93 -23.99
N GLY A 321 18.19 20.48 -25.08
CA GLY A 321 17.12 21.48 -25.13
C GLY A 321 17.57 22.87 -25.54
N PRO A 322 16.71 23.89 -25.39
CA PRO A 322 15.33 23.73 -24.96
C PRO A 322 14.41 23.15 -26.05
N MET A 323 13.24 22.63 -25.65
CA MET A 323 12.18 22.11 -26.53
C MET A 323 12.61 20.88 -27.38
N ALA A 324 13.58 20.11 -26.91
CA ALA A 324 13.98 18.88 -27.58
C ALA A 324 13.06 17.71 -27.19
N TYR A 325 12.92 16.76 -28.09
CA TYR A 325 12.34 15.45 -27.84
C TYR A 325 13.34 14.36 -28.25
N LEU A 326 13.91 13.71 -27.26
CA LEU A 326 14.81 12.57 -27.44
C LEU A 326 14.05 11.29 -27.16
N HIS A 327 14.11 10.36 -28.09
CA HIS A 327 13.48 9.05 -27.99
C HIS A 327 14.33 8.04 -28.77
N SER A 328 14.59 6.85 -28.19
CA SER A 328 15.11 5.71 -28.97
C SER A 328 13.98 5.20 -29.85
N GLY A 329 14.16 5.23 -31.17
CA GLY A 329 13.21 4.79 -32.17
C GLY A 329 12.80 3.33 -32.02
#